data_1da7d4502f8830cc68288b320dafa2cb
#
_entry.id   1da7d4502f8830cc68288b320dafa2cb
#
_cell.length_a   1.000
_cell.length_b   1.000
_cell.length_c   1.000
_cell.angle_alpha   90.00
_cell.angle_beta   90.00
_cell.angle_gamma   90.00
#
_symmetry.space_group_name_H-M   'P 1'
#
loop_
_entity.id
_entity.type
_entity.pdbx_description
1 polymer ?
#
loop_
_entity_poly.entity_id
_entity_poly.type
_entity_poly.pdbx_seq_one_letter_code
_entity_poly.pdbx_strand_id
1 'polypeptide(L)'
;QWQGTEAVVLGCGGSARAVVAGLQQLPLTAIHVAGRRPDALDAFLKDLRADQCNDSVPLIAMSLDPERLSRVLKRSKLVVNTTPVGMQGHGDDKAMPLGRDLWTGVDSSVTLYDLIYTPRPTPWLELGQQHGCCTIDGLEMLVQQGAAALRRWSGREDVPVDQMREGALQSLGAHQP
;
A
#
# COMPACT_ATOMS: atom_id res chain seq x y z
N GLN A 1 1.82 -6.46 16.14
CA GLN A 1 1.26 -7.83 16.05
C GLN A 1 0.11 -7.83 15.05
N TRP A 2 0.15 -8.74 14.06
CA TRP A 2 -0.83 -8.82 12.96
C TRP A 2 -1.98 -9.79 13.25
N GLN A 3 -1.81 -10.67 14.26
CA GLN A 3 -2.77 -11.71 14.57
C GLN A 3 -4.14 -11.15 14.97
N GLY A 4 -5.18 -11.65 14.32
CA GLY A 4 -6.56 -11.22 14.59
C GLY A 4 -6.94 -9.87 13.99
N THR A 5 -6.09 -9.27 13.14
CA THR A 5 -6.33 -7.97 12.51
C THR A 5 -6.64 -8.09 11.03
N GLU A 6 -7.15 -7.00 10.43
CA GLU A 6 -7.48 -6.91 9.01
C GLU A 6 -6.52 -5.92 8.31
N ALA A 7 -6.39 -6.06 7.00
CA ALA A 7 -5.68 -5.09 6.15
C ALA A 7 -6.56 -4.59 5.01
N VAL A 8 -6.33 -3.34 4.59
CA VAL A 8 -6.98 -2.73 3.43
C VAL A 8 -5.94 -2.43 2.36
N VAL A 9 -6.18 -2.85 1.14
CA VAL A 9 -5.38 -2.54 -0.05
C VAL A 9 -6.22 -1.67 -0.98
N LEU A 10 -5.78 -0.46 -1.23
CA LEU A 10 -6.43 0.48 -2.12
C LEU A 10 -5.85 0.31 -3.53
N GLY A 11 -6.69 -0.12 -4.48
CA GLY A 11 -6.30 -0.43 -5.84
C GLY A 11 -6.31 -1.93 -6.17
N CYS A 12 -6.38 -2.24 -7.47
CA CYS A 12 -6.41 -3.61 -8.01
C CYS A 12 -5.50 -3.76 -9.24
N GLY A 13 -4.32 -3.14 -9.20
CA GLY A 13 -3.30 -3.23 -10.24
C GLY A 13 -2.18 -4.22 -9.92
N GLY A 14 -1.08 -4.14 -10.68
CA GLY A 14 0.10 -5.00 -10.49
C GLY A 14 0.72 -4.87 -9.10
N SER A 15 0.86 -3.63 -8.59
CA SER A 15 1.38 -3.39 -7.23
C SER A 15 0.47 -3.98 -6.15
N ALA A 16 -0.85 -3.87 -6.32
CA ALA A 16 -1.82 -4.49 -5.40
C ALA A 16 -1.64 -6.02 -5.35
N ARG A 17 -1.37 -6.66 -6.50
CA ARG A 17 -1.12 -8.12 -6.57
C ARG A 17 0.09 -8.52 -5.72
N ALA A 18 1.19 -7.80 -5.84
CA ALA A 18 2.39 -8.06 -5.04
C ALA A 18 2.16 -7.83 -3.54
N VAL A 19 1.46 -6.74 -3.18
CA VAL A 19 1.10 -6.43 -1.78
C VAL A 19 0.22 -7.52 -1.20
N VAL A 20 -0.85 -7.94 -1.90
CA VAL A 20 -1.74 -9.01 -1.44
C VAL A 20 -0.96 -10.31 -1.24
N ALA A 21 -0.08 -10.68 -2.18
CA ALA A 21 0.76 -11.88 -2.04
C ALA A 21 1.64 -11.84 -0.79
N GLY A 22 2.23 -10.68 -0.47
CA GLY A 22 2.98 -10.49 0.78
C GLY A 22 2.10 -10.56 2.03
N LEU A 23 0.91 -9.95 2.00
CA LEU A 23 -0.03 -9.95 3.12
C LEU A 23 -0.60 -11.34 3.42
N GLN A 24 -0.68 -12.22 2.44
CA GLN A 24 -1.08 -13.63 2.62
C GLN A 24 -0.11 -14.41 3.54
N GLN A 25 1.10 -13.91 3.75
CA GLN A 25 2.08 -14.53 4.66
C GLN A 25 1.94 -14.05 6.11
N LEU A 26 1.03 -13.11 6.39
CA LEU A 26 0.78 -12.58 7.72
C LEU A 26 -0.46 -13.24 8.34
N PRO A 27 -0.52 -13.37 9.68
CA PRO A 27 -1.66 -13.98 10.36
C PRO A 27 -2.86 -13.03 10.47
N LEU A 28 -3.29 -12.49 9.33
CA LEU A 28 -4.45 -11.61 9.20
C LEU A 28 -5.75 -12.43 9.19
N THR A 29 -6.85 -11.81 9.60
CA THR A 29 -8.19 -12.41 9.51
C THR A 29 -8.88 -12.14 8.18
N ALA A 30 -8.52 -11.03 7.51
CA ALA A 30 -9.01 -10.68 6.18
C ALA A 30 -8.11 -9.64 5.50
N ILE A 31 -8.10 -9.66 4.16
CA ILE A 31 -7.52 -8.62 3.31
C ILE A 31 -8.67 -8.05 2.46
N HIS A 32 -8.98 -6.78 2.70
CA HIS A 32 -9.99 -6.04 1.94
C HIS A 32 -9.30 -5.33 0.77
N VAL A 33 -9.71 -5.65 -0.46
CA VAL A 33 -9.21 -4.95 -1.65
C VAL A 33 -10.28 -3.97 -2.11
N ALA A 34 -9.96 -2.68 -2.09
CA ALA A 34 -10.87 -1.59 -2.44
C ALA A 34 -10.54 -0.99 -3.81
N GLY A 35 -11.54 -0.83 -4.65
CA GLY A 35 -11.35 -0.29 -6.01
C GLY A 35 -12.58 0.46 -6.51
N ARG A 36 -12.36 1.39 -7.47
CA ARG A 36 -13.41 2.22 -8.07
C ARG A 36 -14.25 1.49 -9.12
N ARG A 37 -13.69 0.44 -9.74
CA ARG A 37 -14.31 -0.31 -10.84
C ARG A 37 -14.64 -1.72 -10.37
N PRO A 38 -15.92 -2.04 -10.15
CA PRO A 38 -16.35 -3.36 -9.65
C PRO A 38 -15.86 -4.51 -10.53
N ASP A 39 -16.06 -4.42 -11.85
CA ASP A 39 -15.65 -5.49 -12.78
C ASP A 39 -14.15 -5.79 -12.74
N ALA A 40 -13.32 -4.73 -12.65
CA ALA A 40 -11.87 -4.89 -12.56
C ALA A 40 -11.44 -5.49 -11.21
N LEU A 41 -12.16 -5.14 -10.14
CA LEU A 41 -11.94 -5.69 -8.81
C LEU A 41 -12.32 -7.16 -8.74
N ASP A 42 -13.46 -7.53 -9.32
CA ASP A 42 -13.92 -8.92 -9.36
C ASP A 42 -12.98 -9.80 -10.19
N ALA A 43 -12.53 -9.31 -11.37
CA ALA A 43 -11.54 -10.00 -12.18
C ALA A 43 -10.21 -10.19 -11.42
N PHE A 44 -9.72 -9.13 -10.77
CA PHE A 44 -8.51 -9.16 -9.97
C PHE A 44 -8.58 -10.21 -8.84
N LEU A 45 -9.69 -10.23 -8.10
CA LEU A 45 -9.87 -11.20 -7.00
C LEU A 45 -10.08 -12.63 -7.51
N LYS A 46 -10.74 -12.80 -8.65
CA LYS A 46 -10.89 -14.11 -9.28
C LYS A 46 -9.53 -14.72 -9.62
N ASP A 47 -8.64 -13.92 -10.24
CA ASP A 47 -7.29 -14.35 -10.56
C ASP A 47 -6.49 -14.75 -9.32
N LEU A 48 -6.54 -13.92 -8.27
CA LEU A 48 -5.80 -14.19 -7.04
C LEU A 48 -6.32 -15.43 -6.29
N ARG A 49 -7.63 -15.66 -6.32
CA ARG A 49 -8.25 -16.81 -5.67
C ARG A 49 -7.98 -18.13 -6.38
N ALA A 50 -7.70 -18.08 -7.68
CA ALA A 50 -7.36 -19.29 -8.45
C ALA A 50 -6.08 -19.96 -7.94
N ASP A 51 -5.17 -19.18 -7.38
CA ASP A 51 -3.89 -19.65 -6.83
C ASP A 51 -3.91 -19.87 -5.32
N GLN A 52 -5.06 -19.67 -4.64
CA GLN A 52 -5.18 -19.80 -3.19
C GLN A 52 -5.34 -21.25 -2.72
N CYS A 53 -4.66 -21.56 -1.60
CA CYS A 53 -4.89 -22.79 -0.83
C CYS A 53 -6.02 -22.60 0.19
N ASN A 54 -6.53 -23.69 0.76
CA ASN A 54 -7.64 -23.66 1.73
C ASN A 54 -7.36 -22.84 3.00
N ASP A 55 -6.09 -22.68 3.38
CA ASP A 55 -5.67 -21.93 4.57
C ASP A 55 -5.25 -20.48 4.29
N SER A 56 -5.54 -19.96 3.09
CA SER A 56 -5.20 -18.60 2.71
C SER A 56 -6.08 -17.57 3.43
N VAL A 57 -5.50 -16.39 3.73
CA VAL A 57 -6.25 -15.28 4.32
C VAL A 57 -7.39 -14.86 3.38
N PRO A 58 -8.64 -14.73 3.85
CA PRO A 58 -9.78 -14.36 3.03
C PRO A 58 -9.58 -13.03 2.29
N LEU A 59 -9.83 -13.02 0.98
CA LEU A 59 -9.82 -11.84 0.13
C LEU A 59 -11.25 -11.33 -0.07
N ILE A 60 -11.50 -10.07 0.29
CA ILE A 60 -12.82 -9.44 0.26
C ILE A 60 -12.80 -8.24 -0.69
N ALA A 61 -13.66 -8.28 -1.73
CA ALA A 61 -13.90 -7.13 -2.58
C ALA A 61 -14.63 -6.03 -1.80
N MET A 62 -14.21 -4.79 -1.99
CA MET A 62 -14.85 -3.66 -1.34
C MET A 62 -14.96 -2.47 -2.31
N SER A 63 -16.16 -1.91 -2.43
CA SER A 63 -16.34 -0.61 -3.06
C SER A 63 -15.74 0.50 -2.18
N LEU A 64 -15.45 1.66 -2.77
CA LEU A 64 -15.02 2.85 -2.02
C LEU A 64 -16.22 3.56 -1.35
N ASP A 65 -17.20 2.80 -0.89
CA ASP A 65 -18.33 3.32 -0.11
C ASP A 65 -17.87 3.78 1.27
N PRO A 66 -18.12 5.05 1.66
CA PRO A 66 -17.59 5.63 2.89
C PRO A 66 -18.00 4.89 4.16
N GLU A 67 -19.27 4.46 4.27
CA GLU A 67 -19.74 3.78 5.46
C GLU A 67 -19.11 2.40 5.62
N ARG A 68 -18.97 1.66 4.51
CA ARG A 68 -18.34 0.35 4.51
C ARG A 68 -16.86 0.46 4.81
N LEU A 69 -16.15 1.41 4.18
CA LEU A 69 -14.74 1.70 4.45
C LEU A 69 -14.51 2.07 5.91
N SER A 70 -15.28 3.00 6.46
CA SER A 70 -15.14 3.41 7.86
C SER A 70 -15.27 2.23 8.84
N ARG A 71 -16.21 1.31 8.58
CA ARG A 71 -16.36 0.10 9.42
C ARG A 71 -15.15 -0.83 9.35
N VAL A 72 -14.57 -0.99 8.16
CA VAL A 72 -13.39 -1.85 7.96
C VAL A 72 -12.14 -1.19 8.54
N LEU A 73 -11.95 0.11 8.32
CA LEU A 73 -10.80 0.87 8.85
C LEU A 73 -10.68 0.77 10.38
N LYS A 74 -11.79 0.74 11.10
CA LYS A 74 -11.81 0.56 12.57
C LYS A 74 -11.23 -0.77 13.05
N ARG A 75 -11.18 -1.79 12.20
CA ARG A 75 -10.65 -3.13 12.52
C ARG A 75 -9.31 -3.40 11.86
N SER A 76 -8.90 -2.53 10.95
CA SER A 76 -7.68 -2.69 10.19
C SER A 76 -6.47 -2.17 10.96
N LYS A 77 -5.35 -2.86 10.83
CA LYS A 77 -4.05 -2.43 11.35
C LYS A 77 -3.12 -1.90 10.26
N LEU A 78 -3.46 -2.15 9.01
CA LEU A 78 -2.67 -1.72 7.85
C LEU A 78 -3.60 -1.24 6.74
N VAL A 79 -3.29 -0.09 6.18
CA VAL A 79 -3.90 0.41 4.94
C VAL A 79 -2.78 0.70 3.96
N VAL A 80 -2.83 0.07 2.78
CA VAL A 80 -1.81 0.22 1.74
C VAL A 80 -2.40 0.93 0.53
N ASN A 81 -1.84 2.07 0.15
CA ASN A 81 -2.14 2.72 -1.12
C ASN A 81 -1.27 2.14 -2.23
N THR A 82 -1.90 1.45 -3.17
CA THR A 82 -1.26 0.92 -4.39
C THR A 82 -1.72 1.65 -5.65
N THR A 83 -2.45 2.75 -5.47
CA THR A 83 -2.94 3.60 -6.57
C THR A 83 -1.96 4.74 -6.86
N PRO A 84 -2.03 5.38 -8.03
CA PRO A 84 -1.25 6.59 -8.30
C PRO A 84 -1.86 7.88 -7.69
N VAL A 85 -2.91 7.78 -6.86
CA VAL A 85 -3.57 8.96 -6.27
C VAL A 85 -2.63 9.63 -5.26
N GLY A 86 -2.29 10.89 -5.51
CA GLY A 86 -1.34 11.67 -4.72
C GLY A 86 0.11 11.58 -5.21
N MET A 87 0.36 10.89 -6.35
CA MET A 87 1.68 10.83 -6.96
C MET A 87 1.93 12.05 -7.84
N GLN A 88 3.10 12.67 -7.69
CA GLN A 88 3.50 13.84 -8.48
C GLN A 88 3.43 13.52 -10.00
N GLY A 89 2.81 14.44 -10.75
CA GLY A 89 2.65 14.28 -12.20
C GLY A 89 1.52 13.34 -12.63
N HIS A 90 0.73 12.81 -11.70
CA HIS A 90 -0.41 11.94 -11.98
C HIS A 90 -1.73 12.53 -11.48
N GLY A 91 -2.20 13.58 -12.14
CA GLY A 91 -3.44 14.27 -11.78
C GLY A 91 -3.25 15.31 -10.69
N ASP A 92 -4.16 15.36 -9.70
CA ASP A 92 -4.05 16.27 -8.57
C ASP A 92 -3.08 15.72 -7.52
N ASP A 93 -1.92 16.36 -7.39
CA ASP A 93 -0.86 15.99 -6.43
C ASP A 93 -1.32 16.12 -4.97
N LYS A 94 -2.43 16.85 -4.72
CA LYS A 94 -3.05 16.98 -3.40
C LYS A 94 -4.16 15.96 -3.15
N ALA A 95 -4.47 15.15 -4.14
CA ALA A 95 -5.46 14.10 -3.98
C ALA A 95 -5.01 13.05 -2.96
N MET A 96 -5.98 12.50 -2.24
CA MET A 96 -5.75 11.45 -1.27
C MET A 96 -6.54 10.19 -1.65
N PRO A 97 -5.96 8.99 -1.47
CA PRO A 97 -6.66 7.75 -1.79
C PRO A 97 -7.88 7.51 -0.91
N LEU A 98 -7.90 8.09 0.29
CA LEU A 98 -9.04 8.14 1.21
C LEU A 98 -9.38 9.59 1.53
N GLY A 99 -10.65 9.96 1.36
CA GLY A 99 -11.15 11.30 1.66
C GLY A 99 -11.05 11.65 3.17
N ARG A 100 -11.02 12.95 3.47
CA ARG A 100 -10.91 13.44 4.86
C ARG A 100 -12.05 13.00 5.77
N ASP A 101 -13.24 12.79 5.21
CA ASP A 101 -14.43 12.31 5.90
C ASP A 101 -14.28 10.92 6.51
N LEU A 102 -13.38 10.10 5.97
CA LEU A 102 -13.12 8.75 6.44
C LEU A 102 -12.20 8.69 7.67
N TRP A 103 -11.49 9.79 7.98
CA TRP A 103 -10.51 9.82 9.05
C TRP A 103 -11.11 9.72 10.46
N THR A 104 -12.39 10.04 10.63
CA THR A 104 -13.10 9.86 11.91
C THR A 104 -13.20 8.37 12.33
N GLY A 105 -12.93 7.45 11.41
CA GLY A 105 -12.92 6.00 11.66
C GLY A 105 -11.54 5.38 11.77
N VAL A 106 -10.46 6.15 11.52
CA VAL A 106 -9.09 5.65 11.54
C VAL A 106 -8.53 5.77 12.96
N ASP A 107 -8.12 4.64 13.54
CA ASP A 107 -7.45 4.60 14.84
C ASP A 107 -5.96 4.96 14.66
N SER A 108 -5.36 5.67 15.63
CA SER A 108 -3.94 6.02 15.60
C SER A 108 -2.99 4.82 15.60
N SER A 109 -3.48 3.64 15.97
CA SER A 109 -2.72 2.39 15.91
C SER A 109 -2.62 1.78 14.49
N VAL A 110 -3.28 2.39 13.50
CA VAL A 110 -3.21 1.97 12.09
C VAL A 110 -1.87 2.39 11.49
N THR A 111 -1.28 1.49 10.72
CA THR A 111 -0.14 1.80 9.86
C THR A 111 -0.65 2.15 8.46
N LEU A 112 -0.24 3.30 7.95
CA LEU A 112 -0.51 3.73 6.59
C LEU A 112 0.74 3.51 5.75
N TYR A 113 0.62 2.71 4.71
CA TYR A 113 1.70 2.46 3.78
C TYR A 113 1.33 3.00 2.39
N ASP A 114 2.05 4.01 1.93
CA ASP A 114 1.89 4.54 0.58
C ASP A 114 3.03 4.03 -0.32
N LEU A 115 2.73 3.37 -1.41
CA LEU A 115 3.76 2.94 -2.37
C LEU A 115 4.35 4.10 -3.16
N ILE A 116 3.77 5.30 -3.04
CA ILE A 116 4.29 6.52 -3.64
C ILE A 116 5.54 6.97 -2.89
N TYR A 117 6.57 7.34 -3.63
CA TYR A 117 7.83 7.87 -3.12
C TYR A 117 8.11 9.32 -3.54
N THR A 118 7.20 9.93 -4.31
CA THR A 118 7.24 11.35 -4.71
C THR A 118 5.81 11.87 -4.88
N PRO A 119 5.39 12.90 -4.10
CA PRO A 119 6.15 13.64 -3.08
C PRO A 119 6.43 12.81 -1.81
N ARG A 120 7.29 13.34 -0.91
CA ARG A 120 7.64 12.73 0.38
C ARG A 120 7.61 13.76 1.51
N PRO A 121 6.69 13.58 2.49
CA PRO A 121 5.58 12.63 2.48
C PRO A 121 4.50 12.98 1.45
N THR A 122 3.61 12.04 1.14
CA THR A 122 2.39 12.37 0.39
C THR A 122 1.39 13.09 1.29
N PRO A 123 0.44 13.89 0.74
CA PRO A 123 -0.59 14.55 1.55
C PRO A 123 -1.41 13.58 2.43
N TRP A 124 -1.59 12.35 1.96
CA TRP A 124 -2.26 11.31 2.72
C TRP A 124 -1.44 10.85 3.92
N LEU A 125 -0.13 10.66 3.78
CA LEU A 125 0.76 10.30 4.90
C LEU A 125 0.91 11.46 5.88
N GLU A 126 0.99 12.72 5.40
CA GLU A 126 0.99 13.90 6.29
C GLU A 126 -0.25 13.95 7.18
N LEU A 127 -1.42 13.74 6.58
CA LEU A 127 -2.67 13.67 7.32
C LEU A 127 -2.66 12.52 8.34
N GLY A 128 -2.12 11.36 7.96
CA GLY A 128 -1.96 10.22 8.86
C GLY A 128 -1.08 10.54 10.07
N GLN A 129 0.05 11.21 9.85
CA GLN A 129 0.94 11.66 10.93
C GLN A 129 0.24 12.64 11.89
N GLN A 130 -0.56 13.57 11.35
CA GLN A 130 -1.36 14.51 12.15
C GLN A 130 -2.40 13.79 13.04
N HIS A 131 -2.87 12.62 12.59
CA HIS A 131 -3.78 11.74 13.36
C HIS A 131 -3.05 10.73 14.26
N GLY A 132 -1.72 10.79 14.34
CA GLY A 132 -0.91 9.91 15.19
C GLY A 132 -0.69 8.51 14.63
N CYS A 133 -1.00 8.26 13.36
CA CYS A 133 -0.76 6.98 12.70
C CYS A 133 0.73 6.77 12.42
N CYS A 134 1.17 5.50 12.42
CA CYS A 134 2.45 5.13 11.84
C CYS A 134 2.36 5.24 10.32
N THR A 135 3.35 5.87 9.67
CA THR A 135 3.36 6.07 8.21
C THR A 135 4.62 5.51 7.59
N ILE A 136 4.47 4.87 6.43
CA ILE A 136 5.54 4.30 5.63
C ILE A 136 5.35 4.79 4.19
N ASP A 137 6.39 5.34 3.58
CA ASP A 137 6.38 5.73 2.17
C ASP A 137 6.97 4.65 1.25
N GLY A 138 6.91 4.89 -0.06
CA GLY A 138 7.34 3.93 -1.08
C GLY A 138 8.83 3.84 -1.32
N LEU A 139 9.68 4.62 -0.63
CA LEU A 139 11.12 4.65 -0.93
C LEU A 139 11.79 3.29 -0.70
N GLU A 140 11.55 2.68 0.46
CA GLU A 140 12.18 1.40 0.76
C GLU A 140 11.69 0.29 -0.20
N MET A 141 10.43 0.32 -0.59
CA MET A 141 9.90 -0.58 -1.63
C MET A 141 10.64 -0.39 -2.96
N LEU A 142 10.85 0.87 -3.38
CA LEU A 142 11.59 1.20 -4.60
C LEU A 142 13.02 0.65 -4.55
N VAL A 143 13.72 0.80 -3.44
CA VAL A 143 15.10 0.32 -3.24
C VAL A 143 15.14 -1.21 -3.25
N GLN A 144 14.26 -1.87 -2.51
CA GLN A 144 14.26 -3.32 -2.36
C GLN A 144 13.88 -4.03 -3.66
N GLN A 145 12.90 -3.52 -4.42
CA GLN A 145 12.57 -4.09 -5.72
C GLN A 145 13.74 -3.96 -6.72
N GLY A 146 14.44 -2.81 -6.72
CA GLY A 146 15.63 -2.61 -7.53
C GLY A 146 16.75 -3.57 -7.16
N ALA A 147 17.01 -3.75 -5.87
CA ALA A 147 18.00 -4.69 -5.37
C ALA A 147 17.66 -6.15 -5.75
N ALA A 148 16.38 -6.53 -5.63
CA ALA A 148 15.91 -7.86 -6.04
C ALA A 148 16.09 -8.08 -7.56
N ALA A 149 15.80 -7.06 -8.38
CA ALA A 149 16.02 -7.11 -9.81
C ALA A 149 17.53 -7.28 -10.15
N LEU A 150 18.41 -6.51 -9.50
CA LEU A 150 19.86 -6.62 -9.69
C LEU A 150 20.37 -8.00 -9.30
N ARG A 151 19.94 -8.57 -8.17
CA ARG A 151 20.30 -9.95 -7.78
C ARG A 151 19.92 -10.95 -8.88
N ARG A 152 18.69 -10.85 -9.37
CA ARG A 152 18.19 -11.75 -10.40
C ARG A 152 18.95 -11.62 -11.74
N TRP A 153 19.29 -10.40 -12.16
CA TRP A 153 19.98 -10.18 -13.43
C TRP A 153 21.47 -10.50 -13.38
N SER A 154 22.13 -10.19 -12.27
CA SER A 154 23.57 -10.37 -12.11
C SER A 154 23.96 -11.75 -11.58
N GLY A 155 23.03 -12.48 -10.96
CA GLY A 155 23.32 -13.71 -10.23
C GLY A 155 24.10 -13.50 -8.92
N ARG A 156 24.25 -12.24 -8.47
CA ARG A 156 24.98 -11.86 -7.24
C ARG A 156 24.00 -11.61 -6.10
N GLU A 157 24.36 -12.08 -4.92
CA GLU A 157 23.60 -11.79 -3.69
C GLU A 157 24.03 -10.47 -3.02
N ASP A 158 25.32 -10.09 -3.20
CA ASP A 158 25.96 -8.92 -2.61
C ASP A 158 25.62 -7.63 -3.38
N VAL A 159 24.37 -7.21 -3.37
CA VAL A 159 23.92 -5.96 -3.99
C VAL A 159 24.03 -4.81 -2.99
N PRO A 160 24.58 -3.64 -3.37
CA PRO A 160 24.86 -2.52 -2.48
C PRO A 160 23.57 -1.74 -2.14
N VAL A 161 22.68 -2.33 -1.34
CA VAL A 161 21.36 -1.78 -1.00
C VAL A 161 21.45 -0.41 -0.33
N ASP A 162 22.43 -0.20 0.54
CA ASP A 162 22.58 1.07 1.26
C ASP A 162 22.98 2.21 0.31
N GLN A 163 23.90 1.96 -0.62
CA GLN A 163 24.27 2.93 -1.66
C GLN A 163 23.08 3.21 -2.61
N MET A 164 22.29 2.19 -2.92
CA MET A 164 21.05 2.39 -3.72
C MET A 164 20.06 3.29 -2.98
N ARG A 165 19.89 3.10 -1.68
CA ARG A 165 19.03 3.94 -0.84
C ARG A 165 19.53 5.38 -0.77
N GLU A 166 20.81 5.57 -0.54
CA GLU A 166 21.45 6.90 -0.52
C GLU A 166 21.29 7.63 -1.86
N GLY A 167 21.55 6.94 -2.98
CA GLY A 167 21.36 7.50 -4.32
C GLY A 167 19.93 7.88 -4.60
N ALA A 168 18.96 7.05 -4.19
CA ALA A 168 17.54 7.36 -4.32
C ALA A 168 17.16 8.60 -3.47
N LEU A 169 17.62 8.69 -2.24
CA LEU A 169 17.39 9.86 -1.36
C LEU A 169 17.97 11.14 -1.93
N GLN A 170 19.20 11.10 -2.46
CA GLN A 170 19.83 12.26 -3.09
C GLN A 170 19.04 12.73 -4.32
N SER A 171 18.63 11.80 -5.18
CA SER A 171 17.82 12.11 -6.37
C SER A 171 16.48 12.73 -6.00
N LEU A 172 15.78 12.19 -5.01
CA LEU A 172 14.49 12.70 -4.56
C LEU A 172 14.62 14.04 -3.84
N GLY A 173 15.68 14.26 -3.05
CA GLY A 173 15.96 15.52 -2.38
C GLY A 173 16.33 16.66 -3.34
N ALA A 174 16.98 16.34 -4.46
CA ALA A 174 17.33 17.32 -5.49
C ALA A 174 16.14 17.85 -6.29
N HIS A 175 14.97 17.20 -6.19
CA HIS A 175 13.74 17.56 -6.90
C HIS A 175 12.66 18.13 -5.96
N GLN A 176 12.97 18.40 -4.70
CA GLN A 176 12.07 19.16 -3.81
C GLN A 176 12.33 20.66 -4.03
N PRO A 177 11.31 21.46 -4.41
CA PRO A 177 11.45 22.90 -4.62
C PRO A 177 11.75 23.65 -3.34
#